data_420a2a6f3ce7e8c61dfcb6af706bca57
#
_entry.id   420a2a6f3ce7e8c61dfcb6af706bca57
#
_cell.length_a   1.000
_cell.length_b   1.000
_cell.length_c   1.000
_cell.angle_alpha   90.00
_cell.angle_beta   90.00
_cell.angle_gamma   90.00
#
_symmetry.space_group_name_H-M   'P 1'
#
loop_
_entity.id
_entity.type
_entity.pdbx_description
1 polymer ?
#
loop_
_entity_poly.entity_id
_entity_poly.type
_entity_poly.pdbx_seq_one_letter_code
_entity_poly.pdbx_strand_id
1 'polypeptide(L)'
;SKHDFLSDSAKKLFGTIRLENIQKLQRKISKSNKKKIVGKEKESDSNLKLNQNTGSLIRGVQTIFRITSSNHIDLSSIADHKANIMISICSIILSAVISFGMKYIHGNEKFIIPMLILLFVSLISLILAILSTRPIVTSGFVSREDVLNKKGNLLFFGNFYKMELDDYLWSMRHLMNDTSYLYDTLVRDIYHLGKVLGKKYHYLRLCYTVFMFGMIISVLSFIIVYFLWV
;
A
#
# COMPACT_ATOMS: atom_id res chain seq x y z
N SER A 1 -21.12 -85.84 39.25
CA SER A 1 -19.84 -85.17 39.60
C SER A 1 -18.74 -85.56 38.66
N LYS A 2 -18.51 -84.79 37.60
CA LYS A 2 -17.47 -84.96 36.60
C LYS A 2 -16.56 -83.74 36.52
N HIS A 3 -16.13 -83.16 37.64
CA HIS A 3 -15.41 -81.88 37.58
C HIS A 3 -14.15 -81.80 38.42
N ASP A 4 -13.57 -82.91 38.89
CA ASP A 4 -12.33 -82.86 39.73
C ASP A 4 -11.19 -83.74 39.16
N PHE A 5 -10.86 -83.62 37.88
CA PHE A 5 -9.70 -84.34 37.27
C PHE A 5 -8.50 -83.47 36.92
N LEU A 6 -8.45 -82.25 37.37
CA LEU A 6 -7.23 -81.49 37.22
C LEU A 6 -6.49 -81.45 38.57
N SER A 7 -5.26 -81.99 38.60
CA SER A 7 -4.41 -81.94 39.79
C SER A 7 -4.17 -80.47 40.19
N ASP A 8 -4.01 -80.17 41.48
CA ASP A 8 -3.77 -78.80 41.96
C ASP A 8 -2.54 -78.15 41.30
N SER A 9 -1.60 -78.97 40.87
CA SER A 9 -0.45 -78.49 40.05
C SER A 9 -0.83 -77.99 38.68
N ALA A 10 -1.81 -78.63 38.02
CA ALA A 10 -2.28 -78.19 36.72
C ALA A 10 -3.12 -76.91 36.81
N LYS A 11 -3.97 -76.75 37.83
CA LYS A 11 -4.70 -75.51 38.11
C LYS A 11 -3.78 -74.34 38.40
N LYS A 12 -2.69 -74.57 39.14
CA LYS A 12 -1.64 -73.60 39.41
C LYS A 12 -0.89 -73.13 38.13
N LEU A 13 -0.57 -74.11 37.26
CA LEU A 13 0.14 -73.91 36.00
C LEU A 13 -0.71 -73.07 35.04
N PHE A 14 -2.02 -73.41 34.88
CA PHE A 14 -2.97 -72.65 34.06
C PHE A 14 -3.18 -71.24 34.58
N GLY A 15 -3.24 -71.06 35.90
CA GLY A 15 -3.32 -69.72 36.53
C GLY A 15 -2.09 -68.89 36.24
N THR A 16 -0.88 -69.43 36.29
CA THR A 16 0.39 -68.72 36.01
C THR A 16 0.50 -68.30 34.56
N ILE A 17 0.17 -69.22 33.64
CA ILE A 17 0.16 -68.93 32.16
C ILE A 17 -0.89 -67.86 31.82
N ARG A 18 -2.04 -67.88 32.47
CA ARG A 18 -3.08 -66.86 32.25
C ARG A 18 -2.64 -65.48 32.73
N LEU A 19 -1.98 -65.39 33.89
CA LEU A 19 -1.42 -64.14 34.43
C LEU A 19 -0.31 -63.57 33.52
N GLU A 20 0.59 -64.44 33.03
CA GLU A 20 1.65 -64.01 32.14
C GLU A 20 1.13 -63.45 30.81
N ASN A 21 0.10 -64.11 30.25
CA ASN A 21 -0.59 -63.65 29.02
C ASN A 21 -1.28 -62.29 29.27
N ILE A 22 -1.94 -62.10 30.42
CA ILE A 22 -2.58 -60.84 30.78
C ILE A 22 -1.54 -59.74 30.91
N GLN A 23 -0.40 -60.01 31.57
CA GLN A 23 0.71 -59.03 31.67
C GLN A 23 1.29 -58.66 30.31
N LYS A 24 1.47 -59.63 29.39
CA LYS A 24 1.96 -59.38 28.01
C LYS A 24 0.97 -58.51 27.24
N LEU A 25 -0.34 -58.77 27.36
CA LEU A 25 -1.38 -57.96 26.74
C LEU A 25 -1.40 -56.54 27.28
N GLN A 26 -1.35 -56.38 28.61
CA GLN A 26 -1.27 -55.05 29.25
C GLN A 26 -0.05 -54.23 28.79
N ARG A 27 1.14 -54.86 28.69
CA ARG A 27 2.34 -54.21 28.14
C ARG A 27 2.19 -53.79 26.69
N LYS A 28 1.54 -54.61 25.83
CA LYS A 28 1.26 -54.28 24.43
C LYS A 28 0.28 -53.10 24.32
N ILE A 29 -0.80 -53.10 25.12
CA ILE A 29 -1.80 -52.00 25.14
C ILE A 29 -1.16 -50.70 25.64
N SER A 30 -0.35 -50.75 26.71
CA SER A 30 0.37 -49.59 27.25
C SER A 30 1.33 -49.01 26.21
N LYS A 31 2.11 -49.83 25.50
CA LYS A 31 3.02 -49.38 24.44
C LYS A 31 2.25 -48.79 23.25
N SER A 32 1.13 -49.38 22.87
CA SER A 32 0.25 -48.86 21.79
C SER A 32 -0.37 -47.52 22.14
N ASN A 33 -0.90 -47.37 23.35
CA ASN A 33 -1.46 -46.13 23.86
C ASN A 33 -0.42 -45.01 23.94
N LYS A 34 0.79 -45.31 24.46
CA LYS A 34 1.89 -44.37 24.51
C LYS A 34 2.32 -43.88 23.13
N LYS A 35 2.33 -44.77 22.11
CA LYS A 35 2.65 -44.42 20.72
C LYS A 35 1.56 -43.55 20.09
N LYS A 36 0.27 -43.78 20.40
CA LYS A 36 -0.86 -42.96 19.94
C LYS A 36 -0.86 -41.57 20.58
N ILE A 37 -0.52 -41.45 21.87
CA ILE A 37 -0.45 -40.16 22.60
C ILE A 37 0.70 -39.31 22.02
N VAL A 38 1.92 -39.89 21.88
CA VAL A 38 3.09 -39.18 21.28
C VAL A 38 2.82 -38.77 19.83
N GLY A 39 2.06 -39.57 19.04
CA GLY A 39 1.64 -39.22 17.69
C GLY A 39 0.72 -37.99 17.66
N LYS A 40 -0.29 -37.96 18.55
CA LYS A 40 -1.22 -36.85 18.69
C LYS A 40 -0.54 -35.55 19.20
N GLU A 41 0.39 -35.66 20.11
CA GLU A 41 1.17 -34.51 20.62
C GLU A 41 2.04 -33.90 19.51
N LYS A 42 2.73 -34.73 18.69
CA LYS A 42 3.51 -34.26 17.55
C LYS A 42 2.66 -33.61 16.47
N GLU A 43 1.49 -34.13 16.20
CA GLU A 43 0.54 -33.56 15.23
C GLU A 43 -0.05 -32.24 15.73
N SER A 44 -0.36 -32.14 17.03
CA SER A 44 -0.80 -30.90 17.68
C SER A 44 0.29 -29.84 17.65
N ASP A 45 1.55 -30.18 17.95
CA ASP A 45 2.69 -29.26 17.91
C ASP A 45 3.00 -28.76 16.48
N SER A 46 2.91 -29.67 15.48
CA SER A 46 3.10 -29.27 14.09
C SER A 46 2.00 -28.32 13.61
N ASN A 47 0.73 -28.58 13.97
CA ASN A 47 -0.40 -27.72 13.64
C ASN A 47 -0.33 -26.36 14.35
N LEU A 48 0.12 -26.31 15.61
CA LEU A 48 0.38 -25.08 16.34
C LEU A 48 1.48 -24.23 15.69
N LYS A 49 2.59 -24.82 15.27
CA LYS A 49 3.68 -24.13 14.55
C LYS A 49 3.24 -23.63 13.18
N LEU A 50 2.45 -24.42 12.46
CA LEU A 50 1.88 -24.01 11.17
C LEU A 50 0.96 -22.80 11.34
N ASN A 51 0.07 -22.81 12.34
CA ASN A 51 -0.83 -21.69 12.64
C ASN A 51 -0.08 -20.44 13.10
N GLN A 52 0.97 -20.58 13.90
CA GLN A 52 1.81 -19.46 14.32
C GLN A 52 2.56 -18.84 13.13
N ASN A 53 3.12 -19.65 12.24
CA ASN A 53 3.79 -19.17 11.03
C ASN A 53 2.83 -18.47 10.07
N THR A 54 1.64 -19.03 9.87
CA THR A 54 0.60 -18.42 9.03
C THR A 54 0.12 -17.09 9.61
N GLY A 55 -0.10 -17.02 10.93
CA GLY A 55 -0.48 -15.79 11.62
C GLY A 55 0.61 -14.71 11.60
N SER A 56 1.89 -15.09 11.61
CA SER A 56 3.01 -14.14 11.49
C SER A 56 3.14 -13.59 10.07
N LEU A 57 2.95 -14.44 9.05
CA LEU A 57 2.94 -14.04 7.64
C LEU A 57 1.81 -13.05 7.34
N ILE A 58 0.60 -13.33 7.80
CA ILE A 58 -0.56 -12.45 7.60
C ILE A 58 -0.29 -11.07 8.23
N ARG A 59 0.22 -11.03 9.47
CA ARG A 59 0.59 -9.77 10.14
C ARG A 59 1.71 -9.03 9.40
N GLY A 60 2.70 -9.76 8.88
CA GLY A 60 3.77 -9.19 8.06
C GLY A 60 3.23 -8.53 6.79
N VAL A 61 2.36 -9.20 6.06
CA VAL A 61 1.71 -8.68 4.86
C VAL A 61 0.88 -7.43 5.18
N GLN A 62 0.04 -7.47 6.21
CA GLN A 62 -0.75 -6.30 6.64
C GLN A 62 0.14 -5.11 7.01
N THR A 63 1.27 -5.36 7.68
CA THR A 63 2.25 -4.33 8.05
C THR A 63 2.88 -3.71 6.81
N ILE A 64 3.28 -4.52 5.81
CA ILE A 64 3.83 -4.02 4.54
C ILE A 64 2.82 -3.13 3.83
N PHE A 65 1.57 -3.57 3.67
CA PHE A 65 0.53 -2.77 3.03
C PHE A 65 0.30 -1.43 3.74
N ARG A 66 0.21 -1.45 5.06
CA ARG A 66 0.01 -0.24 5.86
C ARG A 66 1.17 0.74 5.71
N ILE A 67 2.41 0.25 5.82
CA ILE A 67 3.61 1.10 5.69
C ILE A 67 3.72 1.66 4.27
N THR A 68 3.52 0.83 3.25
CA THR A 68 3.62 1.27 1.86
C THR A 68 2.55 2.31 1.52
N SER A 69 1.31 2.10 1.94
CA SER A 69 0.23 3.07 1.74
C SER A 69 0.51 4.39 2.47
N SER A 70 0.95 4.33 3.74
CA SER A 70 1.35 5.52 4.50
C SER A 70 2.47 6.28 3.80
N ASN A 71 3.53 5.59 3.37
CA ASN A 71 4.64 6.22 2.65
C ASN A 71 4.19 6.92 1.36
N HIS A 72 3.25 6.34 0.60
CA HIS A 72 2.72 6.98 -0.61
C HIS A 72 1.93 8.26 -0.28
N ILE A 73 1.15 8.24 0.80
CA ILE A 73 0.39 9.42 1.26
C ILE A 73 1.35 10.51 1.73
N ASP A 74 2.35 10.16 2.54
CA ASP A 74 3.34 11.11 3.05
C ASP A 74 4.15 11.74 1.91
N LEU A 75 4.62 10.94 0.93
CA LEU A 75 5.32 11.43 -0.25
C LEU A 75 4.42 12.33 -1.11
N SER A 76 3.13 12.01 -1.23
CA SER A 76 2.16 12.86 -1.93
C SER A 76 1.98 14.20 -1.22
N SER A 77 1.87 14.20 0.11
CA SER A 77 1.79 15.41 0.93
C SER A 77 3.04 16.29 0.80
N ILE A 78 4.23 15.69 0.81
CA ILE A 78 5.49 16.40 0.59
C ILE A 78 5.54 17.04 -0.82
N ALA A 79 5.06 16.34 -1.84
CA ALA A 79 5.00 16.88 -3.20
C ALA A 79 4.04 18.07 -3.28
N ASP A 80 2.85 17.96 -2.67
CA ASP A 80 1.86 19.06 -2.61
C ASP A 80 2.41 20.26 -1.85
N HIS A 81 3.12 20.06 -0.72
CA HIS A 81 3.74 21.14 0.04
C HIS A 81 4.81 21.87 -0.80
N LYS A 82 5.68 21.14 -1.49
CA LYS A 82 6.70 21.73 -2.38
C LYS A 82 6.06 22.51 -3.54
N ALA A 83 4.98 21.98 -4.12
CA ALA A 83 4.27 22.67 -5.17
C ALA A 83 3.61 23.97 -4.68
N ASN A 84 3.02 23.97 -3.47
CA ASN A 84 2.41 25.15 -2.86
C ASN A 84 3.44 26.24 -2.59
N ILE A 85 4.68 25.88 -2.17
CA ILE A 85 5.77 26.84 -2.03
C ILE A 85 6.10 27.47 -3.40
N MET A 86 6.18 26.68 -4.47
CA MET A 86 6.42 27.19 -5.83
C MET A 86 5.29 28.09 -6.31
N ILE A 87 4.04 27.76 -6.05
CA ILE A 87 2.87 28.60 -6.37
C ILE A 87 3.02 29.96 -5.66
N SER A 88 3.37 29.97 -4.38
CA SER A 88 3.53 31.20 -3.62
C SER A 88 4.67 32.07 -4.17
N ILE A 89 5.84 31.47 -4.46
CA ILE A 89 6.99 32.19 -5.02
C ILE A 89 6.64 32.77 -6.38
N CYS A 90 6.08 31.99 -7.30
CA CYS A 90 5.68 32.45 -8.64
C CYS A 90 4.63 33.55 -8.57
N SER A 91 3.65 33.46 -7.66
CA SER A 91 2.62 34.49 -7.48
C SER A 91 3.23 35.82 -6.98
N ILE A 92 4.19 35.80 -6.06
CA ILE A 92 4.89 37.00 -5.60
C ILE A 92 5.68 37.63 -6.75
N ILE A 93 6.43 36.82 -7.53
CA ILE A 93 7.19 37.32 -8.67
C ILE A 93 6.26 37.93 -9.72
N LEU A 94 5.15 37.25 -10.07
CA LEU A 94 4.19 37.77 -11.04
C LEU A 94 3.59 39.11 -10.57
N SER A 95 3.22 39.20 -9.29
CA SER A 95 2.69 40.47 -8.73
C SER A 95 3.70 41.59 -8.78
N ALA A 96 4.97 41.29 -8.47
CA ALA A 96 6.05 42.28 -8.54
C ALA A 96 6.29 42.72 -9.99
N VAL A 97 6.40 41.78 -10.94
CA VAL A 97 6.62 42.08 -12.36
C VAL A 97 5.52 42.95 -12.94
N ILE A 98 4.25 42.65 -12.62
CA ILE A 98 3.13 43.45 -13.09
C ILE A 98 3.15 44.85 -12.46
N SER A 99 3.36 44.97 -11.15
CA SER A 99 3.37 46.27 -10.45
C SER A 99 4.50 47.17 -10.95
N PHE A 100 5.71 46.65 -11.08
CA PHE A 100 6.87 47.42 -11.60
C PHE A 100 6.74 47.69 -13.08
N GLY A 101 6.27 46.69 -13.88
CA GLY A 101 6.07 46.83 -15.32
C GLY A 101 5.15 47.98 -15.66
N MET A 102 4.00 48.08 -15.02
CA MET A 102 3.04 49.18 -15.27
C MET A 102 3.61 50.57 -14.92
N LYS A 103 4.50 50.64 -13.94
CA LYS A 103 5.04 51.91 -13.45
C LYS A 103 6.26 52.38 -14.30
N TYR A 104 7.11 51.48 -14.78
CA TYR A 104 8.41 51.79 -15.34
C TYR A 104 8.55 51.61 -16.87
N ILE A 105 7.53 51.06 -17.56
CA ILE A 105 7.51 50.86 -19.01
C ILE A 105 7.62 52.22 -19.76
N HIS A 106 7.00 53.29 -19.22
CA HIS A 106 6.99 54.62 -19.83
C HIS A 106 8.31 55.36 -19.55
N GLY A 107 9.44 54.92 -20.06
CA GLY A 107 10.73 55.60 -19.95
C GLY A 107 11.94 54.67 -20.01
N ASN A 108 11.75 53.38 -19.87
CA ASN A 108 12.79 52.37 -19.89
C ASN A 108 12.41 51.14 -20.73
N GLU A 109 12.08 51.32 -21.99
CA GLU A 109 11.65 50.26 -22.92
C GLU A 109 12.64 49.08 -23.02
N LYS A 110 13.90 49.30 -22.66
CA LYS A 110 15.01 48.33 -22.66
C LYS A 110 14.76 47.14 -21.75
N PHE A 111 14.10 47.32 -20.63
CA PHE A 111 13.85 46.28 -19.63
C PHE A 111 12.56 45.47 -19.91
N ILE A 112 11.82 45.78 -20.98
CA ILE A 112 10.59 45.05 -21.37
C ILE A 112 10.92 43.58 -21.67
N ILE A 113 12.00 43.31 -22.43
CA ILE A 113 12.39 41.93 -22.82
C ILE A 113 12.73 41.06 -21.59
N PRO A 114 13.64 41.44 -20.68
CA PRO A 114 13.92 40.68 -19.47
C PRO A 114 12.68 40.48 -18.60
N MET A 115 11.84 41.49 -18.52
CA MET A 115 10.57 41.42 -17.74
C MET A 115 9.60 40.45 -18.31
N LEU A 116 9.43 40.40 -19.65
CA LEU A 116 8.57 39.40 -20.32
C LEU A 116 9.13 37.99 -20.12
N ILE A 117 10.45 37.78 -20.21
CA ILE A 117 11.03 36.46 -19.92
C ILE A 117 10.70 36.02 -18.52
N LEU A 118 10.88 36.86 -17.51
CA LEU A 118 10.58 36.57 -16.11
C LEU A 118 9.08 36.27 -15.90
N LEU A 119 8.22 37.01 -16.57
CA LEU A 119 6.75 36.82 -16.52
C LEU A 119 6.37 35.45 -17.10
N PHE A 120 6.86 35.10 -18.29
CA PHE A 120 6.54 33.83 -18.93
C PHE A 120 7.09 32.63 -18.14
N VAL A 121 8.32 32.70 -17.63
CA VAL A 121 8.91 31.65 -16.79
C VAL A 121 8.08 31.44 -15.54
N SER A 122 7.71 32.51 -14.84
CA SER A 122 6.90 32.43 -13.63
C SER A 122 5.51 31.88 -13.91
N LEU A 123 4.88 32.28 -15.02
CA LEU A 123 3.55 31.79 -15.41
C LEU A 123 3.57 30.30 -15.76
N ILE A 124 4.54 29.83 -16.56
CA ILE A 124 4.68 28.41 -16.90
C ILE A 124 4.95 27.58 -15.65
N SER A 125 5.85 28.04 -14.78
CA SER A 125 6.17 27.36 -13.52
C SER A 125 4.95 27.27 -12.59
N LEU A 126 4.16 28.34 -12.50
CA LEU A 126 2.90 28.36 -11.75
C LEU A 126 1.90 27.31 -12.28
N ILE A 127 1.72 27.25 -13.59
CA ILE A 127 0.82 26.28 -14.22
C ILE A 127 1.29 24.85 -13.90
N LEU A 128 2.57 24.56 -14.03
CA LEU A 128 3.13 23.25 -13.75
C LEU A 128 2.99 22.87 -12.26
N ALA A 129 3.17 23.82 -11.35
CA ALA A 129 2.96 23.61 -9.92
C ALA A 129 1.49 23.28 -9.61
N ILE A 130 0.53 24.00 -10.20
CA ILE A 130 -0.90 23.72 -10.07
C ILE A 130 -1.25 22.33 -10.64
N LEU A 131 -0.69 21.95 -11.80
CA LEU A 131 -0.90 20.63 -12.37
C LEU A 131 -0.37 19.51 -11.48
N SER A 132 0.70 19.75 -10.72
CA SER A 132 1.23 18.81 -9.75
C SER A 132 0.28 18.58 -8.56
N THR A 133 -0.44 19.61 -8.10
CA THR A 133 -1.38 19.51 -6.95
C THR A 133 -2.78 19.08 -7.37
N ARG A 134 -3.11 19.11 -8.67
CA ARG A 134 -4.45 18.79 -9.15
C ARG A 134 -4.87 17.39 -8.73
N PRO A 135 -6.06 17.23 -8.09
CA PRO A 135 -6.57 15.91 -7.72
C PRO A 135 -6.81 15.04 -8.95
N ILE A 136 -6.21 13.88 -8.99
CA ILE A 136 -6.44 12.87 -10.03
C ILE A 136 -7.47 11.89 -9.48
N VAL A 137 -8.74 12.15 -9.78
CA VAL A 137 -9.82 11.23 -9.45
C VAL A 137 -10.08 10.37 -10.67
N THR A 138 -9.68 9.12 -10.63
CA THR A 138 -10.14 8.13 -11.61
C THR A 138 -11.61 7.84 -11.29
N SER A 139 -12.54 8.32 -12.12
CA SER A 139 -13.95 7.98 -12.01
C SER A 139 -14.17 6.58 -12.57
N GLY A 140 -13.99 5.56 -11.73
CA GLY A 140 -14.44 4.21 -12.02
C GLY A 140 -15.81 4.00 -11.37
N PHE A 141 -16.72 3.33 -12.06
CA PHE A 141 -17.91 2.74 -11.46
C PHE A 141 -17.64 1.25 -11.35
N VAL A 142 -17.77 0.68 -10.16
CA VAL A 142 -17.64 -0.76 -9.96
C VAL A 142 -19.03 -1.36 -9.93
N SER A 143 -19.34 -2.18 -10.94
CA SER A 143 -20.57 -2.94 -10.99
C SER A 143 -20.49 -4.21 -10.15
N ARG A 144 -21.63 -4.82 -9.81
CA ARG A 144 -21.68 -6.15 -9.17
C ARG A 144 -20.97 -7.22 -10.02
N GLU A 145 -21.05 -7.10 -11.34
CA GLU A 145 -20.38 -8.00 -12.27
C GLU A 145 -18.85 -7.88 -12.19
N ASP A 146 -18.32 -6.65 -12.04
CA ASP A 146 -16.89 -6.43 -11.83
C ASP A 146 -16.39 -7.07 -10.53
N VAL A 147 -17.21 -7.03 -9.47
CA VAL A 147 -16.91 -7.67 -8.19
C VAL A 147 -16.90 -9.19 -8.33
N LEU A 148 -17.88 -9.78 -9.00
CA LEU A 148 -17.92 -11.23 -9.26
C LEU A 148 -16.73 -11.69 -10.11
N ASN A 149 -16.31 -10.89 -11.07
CA ASN A 149 -15.14 -11.14 -11.91
C ASN A 149 -13.81 -10.75 -11.25
N LYS A 150 -13.81 -10.31 -9.96
CA LYS A 150 -12.63 -9.90 -9.18
C LYS A 150 -11.82 -8.77 -9.84
N LYS A 151 -12.46 -7.90 -10.62
CA LYS A 151 -11.83 -6.80 -11.36
C LYS A 151 -11.97 -5.44 -10.66
N GLY A 152 -13.01 -5.24 -9.84
CA GLY A 152 -13.30 -3.98 -9.18
C GLY A 152 -12.35 -3.70 -8.01
N ASN A 153 -11.79 -2.47 -7.94
CA ASN A 153 -11.09 -1.99 -6.75
C ASN A 153 -12.06 -1.17 -5.89
N LEU A 154 -12.57 -1.79 -4.81
CA LEU A 154 -13.51 -1.19 -3.86
C LEU A 154 -12.83 -0.38 -2.75
N LEU A 155 -11.49 -0.38 -2.66
CA LEU A 155 -10.77 0.35 -1.63
C LEU A 155 -10.51 1.80 -2.04
N PHE A 156 -10.45 2.08 -3.35
CA PHE A 156 -10.26 3.42 -3.86
C PHE A 156 -11.60 4.19 -3.90
N PHE A 157 -11.66 5.33 -3.19
CA PHE A 157 -12.89 6.13 -3.06
C PHE A 157 -13.50 6.54 -4.41
N GLY A 158 -12.69 6.83 -5.42
CA GLY A 158 -13.13 7.23 -6.75
C GLY A 158 -13.97 6.16 -7.46
N ASN A 159 -13.93 4.91 -7.02
CA ASN A 159 -14.68 3.82 -7.59
C ASN A 159 -16.01 3.56 -6.89
N PHE A 160 -16.12 3.87 -5.59
CA PHE A 160 -17.33 3.55 -4.83
C PHE A 160 -18.18 4.76 -4.45
N TYR A 161 -17.69 6.00 -4.54
CA TYR A 161 -18.42 7.19 -4.07
C TYR A 161 -19.75 7.45 -4.82
N LYS A 162 -19.95 6.82 -5.98
CA LYS A 162 -21.20 6.86 -6.76
C LYS A 162 -22.07 5.64 -6.58
N MET A 163 -21.62 4.64 -5.81
CA MET A 163 -22.39 3.41 -5.56
C MET A 163 -23.47 3.67 -4.54
N GLU A 164 -24.60 2.99 -4.69
CA GLU A 164 -25.61 2.91 -3.65
C GLU A 164 -25.08 2.09 -2.46
N LEU A 165 -25.52 2.45 -1.25
CA LEU A 165 -25.02 1.83 -0.02
C LEU A 165 -25.17 0.31 -0.02
N ASP A 166 -26.32 -0.19 -0.49
CA ASP A 166 -26.60 -1.62 -0.51
C ASP A 166 -25.67 -2.39 -1.46
N ASP A 167 -25.34 -1.80 -2.61
CA ASP A 167 -24.38 -2.36 -3.56
C ASP A 167 -22.97 -2.36 -3.00
N TYR A 168 -22.59 -1.29 -2.32
CA TYR A 168 -21.28 -1.20 -1.65
C TYR A 168 -21.16 -2.23 -0.53
N LEU A 169 -22.16 -2.35 0.33
CA LEU A 169 -22.18 -3.33 1.43
C LEU A 169 -22.09 -4.76 0.91
N TRP A 170 -22.88 -5.09 -0.13
CA TRP A 170 -22.82 -6.41 -0.76
C TRP A 170 -21.42 -6.68 -1.34
N SER A 171 -20.87 -5.73 -2.06
CA SER A 171 -19.56 -5.84 -2.71
C SER A 171 -18.44 -5.99 -1.69
N MET A 172 -18.47 -5.24 -0.59
CA MET A 172 -17.47 -5.33 0.48
C MET A 172 -17.54 -6.66 1.22
N ARG A 173 -18.75 -7.20 1.47
CA ARG A 173 -18.90 -8.54 2.06
C ARG A 173 -18.32 -9.62 1.14
N HIS A 174 -18.54 -9.50 -0.17
CA HIS A 174 -17.96 -10.42 -1.15
C HIS A 174 -16.43 -10.33 -1.19
N LEU A 175 -15.87 -9.13 -1.18
CA LEU A 175 -14.43 -8.89 -1.10
C LEU A 175 -13.80 -9.49 0.18
N MET A 176 -14.42 -9.27 1.34
CA MET A 176 -13.90 -9.75 2.63
C MET A 176 -13.93 -11.27 2.79
N ASN A 177 -14.86 -11.94 2.10
CA ASN A 177 -14.98 -13.41 2.14
C ASN A 177 -13.98 -14.11 1.21
N ASP A 178 -13.34 -13.39 0.29
CA ASP A 178 -12.34 -13.94 -0.64
C ASP A 178 -10.96 -13.31 -0.38
N THR A 179 -10.13 -14.05 0.33
CA THR A 179 -8.78 -13.61 0.71
C THR A 179 -7.90 -13.26 -0.49
N SER A 180 -7.99 -14.02 -1.59
CA SER A 180 -7.20 -13.76 -2.80
C SER A 180 -7.63 -12.44 -3.45
N TYR A 181 -8.94 -12.23 -3.59
CA TYR A 181 -9.48 -10.99 -4.15
C TYR A 181 -9.14 -9.77 -3.28
N LEU A 182 -9.18 -9.94 -1.95
CA LEU A 182 -8.78 -8.88 -1.01
C LEU A 182 -7.33 -8.46 -1.21
N TYR A 183 -6.38 -9.40 -1.27
CA TYR A 183 -4.97 -9.08 -1.47
C TYR A 183 -4.70 -8.49 -2.86
N ASP A 184 -5.32 -9.02 -3.91
CA ASP A 184 -5.20 -8.48 -5.26
C ASP A 184 -5.71 -7.03 -5.34
N THR A 185 -6.80 -6.74 -4.64
CA THR A 185 -7.36 -5.38 -4.56
C THR A 185 -6.42 -4.43 -3.82
N LEU A 186 -5.82 -4.86 -2.70
CA LEU A 186 -4.81 -4.08 -1.97
C LEU A 186 -3.58 -3.78 -2.84
N VAL A 187 -3.07 -4.77 -3.58
CA VAL A 187 -1.93 -4.57 -4.49
C VAL A 187 -2.26 -3.58 -5.59
N ARG A 188 -3.46 -3.69 -6.19
CA ARG A 188 -3.94 -2.74 -7.21
C ARG A 188 -4.07 -1.32 -6.66
N ASP A 189 -4.56 -1.17 -5.44
CA ASP A 189 -4.70 0.14 -4.81
C ASP A 189 -3.33 0.83 -4.63
N ILE A 190 -2.35 0.13 -4.05
CA ILE A 190 -0.97 0.63 -3.91
C ILE A 190 -0.36 0.98 -5.28
N TYR A 191 -0.58 0.15 -6.31
CA TYR A 191 -0.09 0.43 -7.66
C TYR A 191 -0.69 1.72 -8.22
N HIS A 192 -1.98 1.95 -8.05
CA HIS A 192 -2.65 3.19 -8.49
C HIS A 192 -2.16 4.41 -7.72
N LEU A 193 -1.99 4.31 -6.40
CA LEU A 193 -1.38 5.36 -5.58
C LEU A 193 0.02 5.72 -6.08
N GLY A 194 0.84 4.71 -6.39
CA GLY A 194 2.20 4.90 -6.96
C GLY A 194 2.17 5.60 -8.31
N LYS A 195 1.21 5.26 -9.19
CA LYS A 195 1.04 5.95 -10.49
C LYS A 195 0.66 7.42 -10.34
N VAL A 196 -0.26 7.73 -9.42
CA VAL A 196 -0.64 9.11 -9.13
C VAL A 196 0.54 9.89 -8.59
N LEU A 197 1.26 9.31 -7.63
CA LEU A 197 2.47 9.89 -7.06
C LEU A 197 3.54 10.18 -8.13
N GLY A 198 3.79 9.23 -9.02
CA GLY A 198 4.74 9.40 -10.12
C GLY A 198 4.40 10.58 -11.03
N LYS A 199 3.11 10.79 -11.36
CA LYS A 199 2.65 11.95 -12.14
C LYS A 199 2.87 13.27 -11.40
N LYS A 200 2.56 13.34 -10.09
CA LYS A 200 2.79 14.54 -9.27
C LYS A 200 4.28 14.92 -9.26
N TYR A 201 5.16 13.96 -9.01
CA TYR A 201 6.61 14.22 -9.02
C TYR A 201 7.15 14.59 -10.39
N HIS A 202 6.57 14.08 -11.47
CA HIS A 202 6.96 14.47 -12.84
C HIS A 202 6.66 15.96 -13.09
N TYR A 203 5.45 16.42 -12.82
CA TYR A 203 5.10 17.84 -12.97
C TYR A 203 5.90 18.74 -12.04
N LEU A 204 6.13 18.31 -10.81
CA LEU A 204 6.93 19.03 -9.84
C LEU A 204 8.37 19.20 -10.31
N ARG A 205 9.00 18.13 -10.80
CA ARG A 205 10.36 18.18 -11.36
C ARG A 205 10.44 19.14 -12.54
N LEU A 206 9.46 19.07 -13.45
CA LEU A 206 9.41 19.95 -14.62
C LEU A 206 9.26 21.41 -14.19
N CYS A 207 8.40 21.70 -13.21
CA CYS A 207 8.23 23.03 -12.61
C CYS A 207 9.55 23.58 -12.09
N TYR A 208 10.27 22.84 -11.24
CA TYR A 208 11.57 23.26 -10.71
C TYR A 208 12.61 23.45 -11.80
N THR A 209 12.65 22.61 -12.80
CA THR A 209 13.60 22.70 -13.93
C THR A 209 13.34 23.97 -14.75
N VAL A 210 12.09 24.23 -15.12
CA VAL A 210 11.70 25.44 -15.87
C VAL A 210 12.01 26.69 -15.06
N PHE A 211 11.65 26.70 -13.78
CA PHE A 211 11.90 27.83 -12.89
C PHE A 211 13.40 28.10 -12.75
N MET A 212 14.21 27.09 -12.49
CA MET A 212 15.66 27.22 -12.30
C MET A 212 16.35 27.80 -13.53
N PHE A 213 16.16 27.18 -14.71
CA PHE A 213 16.78 27.65 -15.93
C PHE A 213 16.22 28.99 -16.41
N GLY A 214 14.91 29.17 -16.28
CA GLY A 214 14.24 30.41 -16.64
C GLY A 214 14.68 31.59 -15.79
N MET A 215 14.87 31.40 -14.49
CA MET A 215 15.43 32.43 -13.59
C MET A 215 16.85 32.83 -14.00
N ILE A 216 17.71 31.84 -14.29
CA ILE A 216 19.07 32.12 -14.74
C ILE A 216 19.06 32.95 -16.03
N ILE A 217 18.28 32.56 -17.04
CA ILE A 217 18.15 33.27 -18.30
C ILE A 217 17.60 34.68 -18.08
N SER A 218 16.62 34.84 -17.21
CA SER A 218 16.03 36.15 -16.89
C SER A 218 17.05 37.08 -16.25
N VAL A 219 17.79 36.61 -15.26
CA VAL A 219 18.84 37.40 -14.58
C VAL A 219 19.97 37.80 -15.56
N LEU A 220 20.42 36.85 -16.37
CA LEU A 220 21.43 37.14 -17.40
C LEU A 220 20.93 38.19 -18.41
N SER A 221 19.68 38.11 -18.84
CA SER A 221 19.06 39.07 -19.72
C SER A 221 19.02 40.49 -19.12
N PHE A 222 18.72 40.63 -17.80
CA PHE A 222 18.77 41.90 -17.09
C PHE A 222 20.19 42.47 -17.07
N ILE A 223 21.21 41.63 -16.78
CA ILE A 223 22.61 42.04 -16.74
C ILE A 223 23.06 42.51 -18.11
N ILE A 224 22.78 41.76 -19.18
CA ILE A 224 23.18 42.10 -20.56
C ILE A 224 22.57 43.45 -20.96
N VAL A 225 21.26 43.64 -20.70
CA VAL A 225 20.60 44.93 -21.03
C VAL A 225 21.19 46.07 -20.26
N TYR A 226 21.54 45.87 -18.97
CA TYR A 226 22.19 46.88 -18.15
C TYR A 226 23.54 47.31 -18.71
N PHE A 227 24.44 46.35 -19.05
CA PHE A 227 25.79 46.63 -19.53
C PHE A 227 25.87 47.15 -20.98
N LEU A 228 24.93 46.75 -21.85
CA LEU A 228 24.93 47.20 -23.24
C LEU A 228 24.39 48.63 -23.44
N TRP A 229 23.74 49.21 -22.41
CA TRP A 229 23.03 50.46 -22.55
C TRP A 229 23.36 51.50 -21.43
N VAL A 230 24.35 51.18 -20.58
CA VAL A 230 25.06 52.14 -19.75
C VAL A 230 26.30 52.58 -20.48
#